data_c2f04409ec88976b5f8965b2cc74bbe2
#
_entry.id   c2f04409ec88976b5f8965b2cc74bbe2
#
_cell.length_a   1.000
_cell.length_b   1.000
_cell.length_c   1.000
_cell.angle_alpha   90.00
_cell.angle_beta   90.00
_cell.angle_gamma   90.00
#
_symmetry.space_group_name_H-M   'P 1'
#
loop_
_entity.id
_entity.type
_entity.pdbx_description
1 polymer ?
#
loop_
_entity_poly.entity_id
_entity_poly.type
_entity_poly.pdbx_seq_one_letter_code
_entity_poly.pdbx_strand_id
1 'polypeptide(L)'
;DAKTGEVKGRLVLDDRKRTEEVRPLQPRELVADDASNTVYISGIGKESVIWVVDGENIKLKTAIQNTGKMSTGLALDSEGKRLYTTNADGELITIDTADNKILSRKKLLDDGKEHFFINISLDTARQRAFITDSKAAEVLVVDTRNGNILAKVAAPESLAVLFNPARNEAYVTHRQAGKVSVIDAKSYKVVKTFDTPTHPNSLALSADGKTLYVSVKQKSTKQQEATQPDDVIRIAL
;
A
#
# COMPACT_ATOMS: atom_id res chain seq x y z
N ASP A 1 -3.43 8.69 -20.95
CA ASP A 1 -2.10 8.89 -21.53
C ASP A 1 -1.27 9.79 -20.62
N ALA A 2 -0.12 9.29 -20.15
CA ALA A 2 0.72 10.02 -19.19
C ALA A 2 1.47 11.23 -19.81
N LYS A 3 1.60 11.28 -21.15
CA LYS A 3 2.26 12.39 -21.84
C LYS A 3 1.28 13.53 -22.15
N THR A 4 0.05 13.18 -22.50
CA THR A 4 -0.96 14.16 -22.93
C THR A 4 -1.97 14.52 -21.85
N GLY A 5 -2.07 13.71 -20.77
CA GLY A 5 -3.13 13.82 -19.77
C GLY A 5 -4.50 13.34 -20.24
N GLU A 6 -4.60 12.79 -21.45
CA GLU A 6 -5.86 12.32 -22.01
C GLU A 6 -6.37 11.06 -21.29
N VAL A 7 -7.65 11.04 -20.93
CA VAL A 7 -8.31 9.86 -20.38
C VAL A 7 -8.64 8.88 -21.50
N LYS A 8 -7.92 7.77 -21.59
CA LYS A 8 -8.13 6.74 -22.62
C LYS A 8 -9.34 5.85 -22.38
N GLY A 9 -9.74 5.68 -21.13
CA GLY A 9 -10.88 4.85 -20.79
C GLY A 9 -11.27 4.96 -19.32
N ARG A 10 -12.43 4.40 -19.00
CA ARG A 10 -12.98 4.29 -17.65
C ARG A 10 -13.51 2.89 -17.45
N LEU A 11 -13.23 2.29 -16.28
CA LEU A 11 -13.72 0.98 -15.89
C LEU A 11 -14.46 1.09 -14.56
N VAL A 12 -15.69 0.61 -14.51
CA VAL A 12 -16.44 0.44 -13.27
C VAL A 12 -16.12 -0.94 -12.72
N LEU A 13 -15.53 -1.00 -11.53
CA LEU A 13 -15.07 -2.24 -10.90
C LEU A 13 -16.16 -2.90 -10.05
N ASP A 14 -17.04 -2.11 -9.45
CA ASP A 14 -18.21 -2.59 -8.71
C ASP A 14 -19.40 -1.67 -9.03
N ASP A 15 -20.36 -2.20 -9.79
CA ASP A 15 -21.54 -1.48 -10.26
C ASP A 15 -22.77 -1.64 -9.36
N ARG A 16 -22.61 -2.33 -8.23
CA ARG A 16 -23.70 -2.51 -7.25
C ARG A 16 -24.18 -1.16 -6.73
N LYS A 17 -25.47 -0.96 -6.73
CA LYS A 17 -26.06 0.26 -6.13
C LYS A 17 -25.93 0.22 -4.61
N ARG A 18 -25.54 1.35 -4.03
CA ARG A 18 -25.49 1.48 -2.59
C ARG A 18 -26.89 1.49 -1.99
N THR A 19 -27.13 0.61 -1.02
CA THR A 19 -28.33 0.54 -0.21
C THR A 19 -27.93 0.52 1.29
N GLU A 20 -28.90 0.31 2.18
CA GLU A 20 -28.62 0.08 3.60
C GLU A 20 -27.81 -1.21 3.81
N GLU A 21 -28.14 -2.25 3.04
CA GLU A 21 -27.52 -3.58 3.14
C GLU A 21 -26.31 -3.76 2.23
N VAL A 22 -26.32 -3.12 1.05
CA VAL A 22 -25.28 -3.25 0.03
C VAL A 22 -24.36 -2.04 0.04
N ARG A 23 -23.08 -2.28 0.27
CA ARG A 23 -22.03 -1.27 0.12
C ARG A 23 -21.07 -1.72 -0.99
N PRO A 24 -21.01 -1.00 -2.13
CA PRO A 24 -20.02 -1.28 -3.15
C PRO A 24 -18.60 -1.22 -2.59
N LEU A 25 -17.76 -2.12 -3.06
CA LEU A 25 -16.34 -2.10 -2.73
C LEU A 25 -15.68 -0.85 -3.34
N GLN A 26 -14.74 -0.30 -2.62
CA GLN A 26 -14.05 0.91 -3.06
C GLN A 26 -12.63 0.57 -3.50
N PRO A 27 -12.20 0.99 -4.70
CA PRO A 27 -10.81 0.86 -5.10
C PRO A 27 -9.91 1.69 -4.17
N ARG A 28 -8.79 1.10 -3.75
CA ARG A 28 -7.90 1.76 -2.78
C ARG A 28 -6.47 1.87 -3.28
N GLU A 29 -5.80 0.75 -3.46
CA GLU A 29 -4.41 0.68 -3.91
C GLU A 29 -4.35 -0.06 -5.24
N LEU A 30 -3.39 0.29 -6.08
CA LEU A 30 -3.15 -0.42 -7.31
C LEU A 30 -1.66 -0.66 -7.54
N VAL A 31 -1.35 -1.77 -8.20
CA VAL A 31 -0.02 -2.08 -8.73
C VAL A 31 -0.16 -2.59 -10.16
N ALA A 32 0.78 -2.23 -11.01
CA ALA A 32 0.82 -2.66 -12.39
C ALA A 32 1.98 -3.64 -12.63
N ASP A 33 1.71 -4.69 -13.36
CA ASP A 33 2.69 -5.62 -13.90
C ASP A 33 2.87 -5.35 -15.39
N ASP A 34 3.90 -4.61 -15.73
CA ASP A 34 4.21 -4.23 -17.11
C ASP A 34 4.52 -5.45 -17.99
N ALA A 35 5.09 -6.51 -17.39
CA ALA A 35 5.46 -7.73 -18.13
C ALA A 35 4.22 -8.48 -18.64
N SER A 36 3.12 -8.44 -17.92
CA SER A 36 1.86 -9.12 -18.27
C SER A 36 0.73 -8.17 -18.68
N ASN A 37 0.97 -6.86 -18.77
CA ASN A 37 -0.07 -5.83 -18.97
C ASN A 37 -1.25 -6.01 -17.99
N THR A 38 -0.97 -6.36 -16.75
CA THR A 38 -2.00 -6.62 -15.76
C THR A 38 -1.95 -5.59 -14.65
N VAL A 39 -3.11 -5.06 -14.26
CA VAL A 39 -3.25 -4.15 -13.13
C VAL A 39 -4.05 -4.84 -12.04
N TYR A 40 -3.49 -4.89 -10.84
CA TYR A 40 -4.15 -5.40 -9.65
C TYR A 40 -4.64 -4.21 -8.82
N ILE A 41 -5.89 -4.26 -8.38
CA ILE A 41 -6.53 -3.16 -7.65
C ILE A 41 -7.23 -3.73 -6.43
N SER A 42 -6.90 -3.25 -5.23
CA SER A 42 -7.62 -3.64 -4.02
C SER A 42 -9.00 -3.00 -3.97
N GLY A 43 -10.03 -3.84 -3.81
CA GLY A 43 -11.42 -3.45 -3.61
C GLY A 43 -11.79 -3.63 -2.14
N ILE A 44 -11.76 -2.55 -1.37
CA ILE A 44 -11.91 -2.62 0.08
C ILE A 44 -13.35 -2.65 0.55
N GLY A 45 -13.60 -3.51 1.52
CA GLY A 45 -14.89 -3.68 2.17
C GLY A 45 -14.81 -4.59 3.38
N LYS A 46 -15.96 -5.02 3.86
CA LYS A 46 -16.04 -6.02 4.94
C LYS A 46 -15.41 -7.34 4.49
N GLU A 47 -15.65 -7.69 3.25
CA GLU A 47 -14.99 -8.78 2.53
C GLU A 47 -14.39 -8.17 1.27
N SER A 48 -13.07 -8.01 1.28
CA SER A 48 -12.35 -7.35 0.20
C SER A 48 -12.03 -8.33 -0.93
N VAL A 49 -11.76 -7.77 -2.10
CA VAL A 49 -11.30 -8.50 -3.28
C VAL A 49 -10.07 -7.82 -3.86
N ILE A 50 -9.36 -8.50 -4.75
CA ILE A 50 -8.41 -7.84 -5.64
C ILE A 50 -8.92 -8.04 -7.07
N TRP A 51 -9.26 -6.94 -7.72
CA TRP A 51 -9.61 -6.95 -9.14
C TRP A 51 -8.35 -7.10 -9.98
N VAL A 52 -8.44 -7.97 -10.96
CA VAL A 52 -7.40 -8.22 -11.96
C VAL A 52 -7.86 -7.64 -13.27
N VAL A 53 -7.20 -6.62 -13.74
CA VAL A 53 -7.59 -5.82 -14.89
C VAL A 53 -6.58 -5.99 -16.02
N ASP A 54 -7.07 -6.17 -17.24
CA ASP A 54 -6.28 -6.04 -18.45
C ASP A 54 -5.92 -4.57 -18.66
N GLY A 55 -4.63 -4.24 -18.52
CA GLY A 55 -4.14 -2.87 -18.61
C GLY A 55 -4.19 -2.31 -20.03
N GLU A 56 -4.10 -3.16 -21.05
CA GLU A 56 -4.18 -2.74 -22.45
C GLU A 56 -5.62 -2.43 -22.88
N ASN A 57 -6.55 -3.33 -22.56
CA ASN A 57 -7.94 -3.21 -23.00
C ASN A 57 -8.86 -2.53 -21.98
N ILE A 58 -8.36 -2.20 -20.80
CA ILE A 58 -9.10 -1.60 -19.68
C ILE A 58 -10.36 -2.42 -19.34
N LYS A 59 -10.15 -3.74 -19.16
CA LYS A 59 -11.24 -4.70 -18.89
C LYS A 59 -10.95 -5.52 -17.65
N LEU A 60 -11.98 -5.77 -16.83
CA LEU A 60 -11.90 -6.69 -15.72
C LEU A 60 -11.72 -8.11 -16.26
N LYS A 61 -10.63 -8.77 -15.89
CA LYS A 61 -10.37 -10.20 -16.19
C LYS A 61 -11.04 -11.10 -15.15
N THR A 62 -10.81 -10.82 -13.87
CA THR A 62 -11.34 -11.59 -12.75
C THR A 62 -11.23 -10.79 -11.45
N ALA A 63 -11.72 -11.35 -10.35
CA ALA A 63 -11.54 -10.84 -9.01
C ALA A 63 -11.10 -11.96 -8.07
N ILE A 64 -10.00 -11.75 -7.36
CA ILE A 64 -9.50 -12.65 -6.33
C ILE A 64 -10.30 -12.39 -5.07
N GLN A 65 -11.04 -13.40 -4.63
CA GLN A 65 -11.93 -13.34 -3.47
C GLN A 65 -11.17 -13.68 -2.17
N ASN A 66 -11.84 -13.48 -1.03
CA ASN A 66 -11.34 -13.90 0.28
C ASN A 66 -10.01 -13.23 0.68
N THR A 67 -9.84 -11.95 0.39
CA THR A 67 -8.64 -11.22 0.79
C THR A 67 -8.77 -10.54 2.18
N GLY A 68 -9.84 -10.86 2.92
CA GLY A 68 -10.06 -10.39 4.29
C GLY A 68 -10.75 -9.03 4.36
N LYS A 69 -10.83 -8.51 5.58
CA LYS A 69 -11.47 -7.22 5.85
C LYS A 69 -10.52 -6.08 5.51
N MET A 70 -10.99 -5.11 4.72
CA MET A 70 -10.21 -3.91 4.42
C MET A 70 -8.79 -4.23 3.90
N SER A 71 -8.68 -5.03 2.84
CA SER A 71 -7.40 -5.31 2.17
C SER A 71 -6.88 -4.07 1.48
N THR A 72 -6.12 -3.26 2.19
CA THR A 72 -5.66 -1.93 1.75
C THR A 72 -4.26 -1.95 1.17
N GLY A 73 -3.31 -2.66 1.81
CA GLY A 73 -1.94 -2.75 1.32
C GLY A 73 -1.84 -3.70 0.13
N LEU A 74 -1.12 -3.28 -0.91
CA LEU A 74 -0.91 -4.08 -2.12
C LEU A 74 0.50 -3.85 -2.66
N ALA A 75 1.26 -4.93 -2.89
CA ALA A 75 2.61 -4.85 -3.44
C ALA A 75 2.90 -6.04 -4.35
N LEU A 76 3.62 -5.79 -5.44
CA LEU A 76 3.91 -6.78 -6.47
C LEU A 76 5.42 -7.07 -6.56
N ASP A 77 5.75 -8.35 -6.57
CA ASP A 77 7.01 -8.91 -7.04
C ASP A 77 6.76 -9.55 -8.41
N SER A 78 6.97 -8.79 -9.48
CA SER A 78 6.72 -9.23 -10.85
C SER A 78 7.63 -10.39 -11.27
N GLU A 79 8.92 -10.33 -10.92
CA GLU A 79 9.88 -11.38 -11.24
C GLU A 79 9.58 -12.69 -10.50
N GLY A 80 9.27 -12.59 -9.21
CA GLY A 80 8.87 -13.72 -8.38
C GLY A 80 7.45 -14.21 -8.64
N LYS A 81 6.67 -13.52 -9.48
CA LYS A 81 5.24 -13.80 -9.75
C LYS A 81 4.41 -13.88 -8.46
N ARG A 82 4.60 -12.91 -7.57
CA ARG A 82 3.91 -12.83 -6.29
C ARG A 82 3.28 -11.48 -6.08
N LEU A 83 2.02 -11.50 -5.74
CA LEU A 83 1.28 -10.34 -5.25
C LEU A 83 1.05 -10.52 -3.76
N TYR A 84 1.30 -9.47 -3.00
CA TYR A 84 1.11 -9.45 -1.57
C TYR A 84 0.03 -8.45 -1.22
N THR A 85 -0.88 -8.82 -0.32
CA THR A 85 -1.85 -7.89 0.25
C THR A 85 -1.90 -8.03 1.77
N THR A 86 -2.22 -6.93 2.43
CA THR A 86 -2.37 -6.84 3.88
C THR A 86 -3.74 -6.26 4.23
N ASN A 87 -4.27 -6.58 5.40
CA ASN A 87 -5.66 -6.28 5.75
C ASN A 87 -5.85 -5.88 7.23
N ALA A 88 -7.09 -5.59 7.60
CA ALA A 88 -7.48 -5.23 8.96
C ALA A 88 -7.67 -6.44 9.89
N ASP A 89 -7.48 -7.65 9.40
CA ASP A 89 -7.47 -8.87 10.20
C ASP A 89 -6.06 -9.21 10.71
N GLY A 90 -5.06 -8.37 10.38
CA GLY A 90 -3.66 -8.55 10.78
C GLY A 90 -2.95 -9.63 9.97
N GLU A 91 -3.31 -9.78 8.70
CA GLU A 91 -2.80 -10.84 7.83
C GLU A 91 -1.90 -10.30 6.71
N LEU A 92 -0.92 -11.11 6.35
CA LEU A 92 -0.20 -11.06 5.07
C LEU A 92 -0.71 -12.21 4.20
N ILE A 93 -1.22 -11.87 3.03
CA ILE A 93 -1.73 -12.83 2.04
C ILE A 93 -0.80 -12.79 0.83
N THR A 94 -0.33 -13.96 0.41
CA THR A 94 0.49 -14.14 -0.78
C THR A 94 -0.34 -14.78 -1.88
N ILE A 95 -0.29 -14.22 -3.07
CA ILE A 95 -1.06 -14.63 -4.24
C ILE A 95 -0.09 -14.95 -5.38
N ASP A 96 -0.33 -16.03 -6.11
CA ASP A 96 0.35 -16.33 -7.36
C ASP A 96 -0.26 -15.49 -8.49
N THR A 97 0.56 -14.73 -9.22
CA THR A 97 0.07 -13.93 -10.34
C THR A 97 -0.11 -14.69 -11.63
N ALA A 98 0.40 -15.94 -11.71
CA ALA A 98 0.23 -16.77 -12.91
C ALA A 98 -1.20 -17.31 -13.05
N ASP A 99 -1.83 -17.66 -11.92
CA ASP A 99 -3.20 -18.20 -11.90
C ASP A 99 -4.16 -17.44 -10.98
N ASN A 100 -3.70 -16.37 -10.34
CA ASN A 100 -4.45 -15.49 -9.43
C ASN A 100 -5.01 -16.22 -8.21
N LYS A 101 -4.29 -17.22 -7.70
CA LYS A 101 -4.69 -17.99 -6.52
C LYS A 101 -3.95 -17.55 -5.26
N ILE A 102 -4.65 -17.57 -4.15
CA ILE A 102 -4.04 -17.37 -2.83
C ILE A 102 -3.17 -18.60 -2.52
N LEU A 103 -1.87 -18.37 -2.34
CA LEU A 103 -0.90 -19.40 -1.96
C LEU A 103 -0.81 -19.58 -0.45
N SER A 104 -0.86 -18.47 0.28
CA SER A 104 -0.78 -18.48 1.72
C SER A 104 -1.53 -17.30 2.33
N ARG A 105 -2.00 -17.53 3.55
CA ARG A 105 -2.60 -16.53 4.44
C ARG A 105 -1.95 -16.69 5.80
N LYS A 106 -1.32 -15.66 6.29
CA LYS A 106 -0.64 -15.70 7.59
C LYS A 106 -1.04 -14.52 8.45
N LYS A 107 -1.64 -14.80 9.60
CA LYS A 107 -1.77 -13.83 10.68
C LYS A 107 -0.37 -13.59 11.26
N LEU A 108 0.11 -12.35 11.17
CA LEU A 108 1.49 -12.02 11.54
C LEU A 108 1.68 -11.90 13.05
N LEU A 109 0.66 -11.44 13.78
CA LEU A 109 0.68 -11.24 15.21
C LEU A 109 -0.51 -11.93 15.85
N ASP A 110 -0.27 -12.66 16.93
CA ASP A 110 -1.27 -13.32 17.77
C ASP A 110 -1.07 -12.92 19.24
N ASP A 111 -1.14 -11.60 19.49
CA ASP A 111 -0.90 -10.99 20.80
C ASP A 111 -2.20 -10.50 21.48
N GLY A 112 -3.35 -10.89 20.93
CA GLY A 112 -4.67 -10.51 21.43
C GLY A 112 -5.08 -9.07 21.15
N LYS A 113 -4.30 -8.31 20.36
CA LYS A 113 -4.60 -6.93 20.00
C LYS A 113 -5.22 -6.82 18.62
N GLU A 114 -5.85 -5.69 18.38
CA GLU A 114 -6.28 -5.32 17.03
C GLU A 114 -5.09 -4.82 16.22
N HIS A 115 -5.00 -5.31 14.98
CA HIS A 115 -4.00 -4.88 14.00
C HIS A 115 -4.72 -4.39 12.74
N PHE A 116 -4.18 -3.37 12.12
CA PHE A 116 -4.62 -2.94 10.80
C PHE A 116 -3.39 -2.64 9.92
N PHE A 117 -3.04 -3.60 9.11
CA PHE A 117 -1.94 -3.49 8.18
C PHE A 117 -2.38 -2.72 6.95
N ILE A 118 -2.11 -1.42 6.94
CA ILE A 118 -2.71 -0.47 6.01
C ILE A 118 -1.93 -0.28 4.71
N ASN A 119 -0.62 -0.49 4.75
CA ASN A 119 0.24 -0.36 3.57
C ASN A 119 1.43 -1.31 3.64
N ILE A 120 1.97 -1.67 2.49
CA ILE A 120 3.09 -2.60 2.34
C ILE A 120 4.04 -2.15 1.23
N SER A 121 5.34 -2.31 1.44
CA SER A 121 6.37 -2.12 0.41
C SER A 121 7.41 -3.23 0.47
N LEU A 122 7.90 -3.67 -0.69
CA LEU A 122 8.78 -4.83 -0.82
C LEU A 122 10.25 -4.45 -1.01
N ASP A 123 11.13 -5.18 -0.37
CA ASP A 123 12.51 -5.41 -0.79
C ASP A 123 12.59 -6.82 -1.38
N THR A 124 12.31 -6.93 -2.68
CA THR A 124 12.25 -8.22 -3.37
C THR A 124 13.61 -8.91 -3.39
N ALA A 125 14.70 -8.15 -3.50
CA ALA A 125 16.06 -8.69 -3.51
C ALA A 125 16.42 -9.44 -2.22
N ARG A 126 15.85 -9.01 -1.07
CA ARG A 126 16.06 -9.67 0.23
C ARG A 126 14.84 -10.42 0.74
N GLN A 127 13.81 -10.55 -0.11
CA GLN A 127 12.58 -11.26 0.19
C GLN A 127 11.95 -10.82 1.52
N ARG A 128 11.81 -9.50 1.71
CA ARG A 128 11.18 -8.92 2.90
C ARG A 128 10.20 -7.81 2.53
N ALA A 129 9.26 -7.60 3.41
CA ALA A 129 8.26 -6.55 3.31
C ALA A 129 8.35 -5.61 4.52
N PHE A 130 8.08 -4.34 4.29
CA PHE A 130 7.82 -3.33 5.31
C PHE A 130 6.31 -3.09 5.33
N ILE A 131 5.66 -3.28 6.47
CA ILE A 131 4.21 -3.22 6.63
C ILE A 131 3.87 -2.21 7.72
N THR A 132 3.08 -1.20 7.43
CA THR A 132 2.59 -0.27 8.45
C THR A 132 1.39 -0.84 9.18
N ASP A 133 1.47 -0.90 10.51
CA ASP A 133 0.35 -1.20 11.38
C ASP A 133 -0.15 0.08 12.04
N SER A 134 -1.29 0.56 11.56
CA SER A 134 -1.88 1.81 12.05
C SER A 134 -2.49 1.69 13.45
N LYS A 135 -2.74 0.48 13.95
CA LYS A 135 -3.27 0.23 15.28
C LYS A 135 -2.19 0.10 16.34
N ALA A 136 -1.12 -0.63 16.03
CA ALA A 136 0.00 -0.83 16.94
C ALA A 136 1.05 0.29 16.88
N ALA A 137 0.89 1.26 15.97
CA ALA A 137 1.86 2.35 15.76
C ALA A 137 3.28 1.83 15.43
N GLU A 138 3.36 0.82 14.59
CA GLU A 138 4.60 0.12 14.22
C GLU A 138 4.73 -0.04 12.71
N VAL A 139 5.96 -0.20 12.25
CA VAL A 139 6.29 -0.85 10.98
C VAL A 139 6.83 -2.24 11.30
N LEU A 140 6.20 -3.25 10.76
CA LEU A 140 6.70 -4.62 10.80
C LEU A 140 7.64 -4.85 9.61
N VAL A 141 8.80 -5.43 9.86
CA VAL A 141 9.66 -5.97 8.81
C VAL A 141 9.47 -7.49 8.80
N VAL A 142 9.04 -8.03 7.67
CA VAL A 142 8.57 -9.42 7.57
C VAL A 142 9.31 -10.15 6.46
N ASP A 143 9.76 -11.38 6.71
CA ASP A 143 10.25 -12.28 5.67
C ASP A 143 9.08 -12.77 4.81
N THR A 144 9.07 -12.45 3.53
CA THR A 144 7.96 -12.76 2.63
C THR A 144 7.81 -14.25 2.30
N ARG A 145 8.85 -15.07 2.54
CA ARG A 145 8.85 -16.52 2.28
C ARG A 145 8.03 -17.29 3.30
N ASN A 146 8.04 -16.83 4.55
CA ASN A 146 7.46 -17.58 5.66
C ASN A 146 6.59 -16.72 6.61
N GLY A 147 6.56 -15.39 6.41
CA GLY A 147 5.83 -14.44 7.23
C GLY A 147 6.42 -14.24 8.64
N ASN A 148 7.68 -14.58 8.87
CA ASN A 148 8.33 -14.33 10.15
C ASN A 148 8.66 -12.84 10.30
N ILE A 149 8.38 -12.28 11.47
CA ILE A 149 8.73 -10.91 11.81
C ILE A 149 10.23 -10.84 12.08
N LEU A 150 10.93 -10.05 11.27
CA LEU A 150 12.36 -9.78 11.39
C LEU A 150 12.65 -8.63 12.37
N ALA A 151 11.76 -7.62 12.37
CA ALA A 151 11.86 -6.47 13.25
C ALA A 151 10.51 -5.77 13.40
N LYS A 152 10.39 -4.99 14.49
CA LYS A 152 9.33 -4.03 14.75
C LYS A 152 9.97 -2.66 14.96
N VAL A 153 9.50 -1.66 14.23
CA VAL A 153 10.01 -0.29 14.31
C VAL A 153 8.89 0.62 14.75
N ALA A 154 9.07 1.34 15.84
CA ALA A 154 8.07 2.30 16.32
C ALA A 154 7.80 3.37 15.26
N ALA A 155 6.54 3.53 14.87
CA ALA A 155 6.08 4.42 13.83
C ALA A 155 4.68 4.94 14.16
N PRO A 156 4.54 5.86 15.12
CA PRO A 156 3.24 6.39 15.50
C PRO A 156 2.55 7.06 14.33
N GLU A 157 1.23 6.84 14.21
CA GLU A 157 0.38 7.42 13.16
C GLU A 157 0.82 7.09 11.73
N SER A 158 1.55 5.97 11.56
CA SER A 158 2.05 5.54 10.26
C SER A 158 0.92 5.24 9.29
N LEU A 159 1.09 5.67 8.03
CA LEU A 159 0.14 5.38 6.96
C LEU A 159 0.83 4.71 5.78
N ALA A 160 1.67 5.41 5.06
CA ALA A 160 2.39 4.87 3.91
C ALA A 160 3.80 4.44 4.29
N VAL A 161 4.28 3.39 3.66
CA VAL A 161 5.67 2.95 3.68
C VAL A 161 6.16 2.72 2.26
N LEU A 162 7.40 3.13 1.95
CA LEU A 162 8.02 2.93 0.64
C LEU A 162 9.49 2.57 0.81
N PHE A 163 9.88 1.41 0.29
CA PHE A 163 11.28 0.97 0.27
C PHE A 163 12.01 1.54 -0.94
N ASN A 164 13.22 2.03 -0.72
CA ASN A 164 14.14 2.53 -1.74
C ASN A 164 15.33 1.56 -1.88
N PRO A 165 15.37 0.75 -2.94
CA PRO A 165 16.45 -0.21 -3.13
C PRO A 165 17.81 0.44 -3.39
N ALA A 166 17.84 1.63 -4.01
CA ALA A 166 19.09 2.34 -4.30
C ALA A 166 19.81 2.82 -3.03
N ARG A 167 19.07 3.05 -1.95
CA ARG A 167 19.62 3.54 -0.68
C ARG A 167 19.55 2.53 0.46
N ASN A 168 18.83 1.41 0.25
CA ASN A 168 18.50 0.43 1.28
C ASN A 168 17.83 1.10 2.51
N GLU A 169 16.85 1.96 2.24
CA GLU A 169 16.08 2.72 3.21
C GLU A 169 14.58 2.50 3.00
N ALA A 170 13.78 2.57 4.07
CA ALA A 170 12.33 2.64 3.97
C ALA A 170 11.84 3.97 4.55
N TYR A 171 10.92 4.62 3.84
CA TYR A 171 10.31 5.89 4.24
C TYR A 171 8.92 5.64 4.78
N VAL A 172 8.56 6.31 5.88
CA VAL A 172 7.27 6.13 6.56
C VAL A 172 6.65 7.48 6.85
N THR A 173 5.40 7.69 6.44
CA THR A 173 4.65 8.91 6.74
C THR A 173 4.01 8.85 8.12
N HIS A 174 4.06 9.96 8.88
CA HIS A 174 3.40 10.19 10.16
C HIS A 174 2.39 11.31 10.04
N ARG A 175 1.11 10.98 9.99
CA ARG A 175 0.06 11.89 9.53
C ARG A 175 -0.13 13.15 10.38
N GLN A 176 -0.33 12.98 11.68
CA GLN A 176 -0.63 14.13 12.55
C GLN A 176 0.63 14.90 12.87
N ALA A 177 1.75 14.18 13.04
CA ALA A 177 3.04 14.80 13.31
C ALA A 177 3.61 15.60 12.13
N GLY A 178 3.11 15.38 10.89
CA GLY A 178 3.63 16.04 9.71
C GLY A 178 5.09 15.69 9.46
N LYS A 179 5.40 14.39 9.40
CA LYS A 179 6.78 13.90 9.27
C LYS A 179 6.88 12.70 8.34
N VAL A 180 8.09 12.51 7.80
CA VAL A 180 8.51 11.28 7.15
C VAL A 180 9.77 10.77 7.82
N SER A 181 9.71 9.57 8.42
CA SER A 181 10.88 8.89 8.98
C SER A 181 11.59 8.06 7.94
N VAL A 182 12.92 7.99 8.05
CA VAL A 182 13.81 7.12 7.28
C VAL A 182 14.27 5.98 8.17
N ILE A 183 13.92 4.77 7.79
CA ILE A 183 14.37 3.53 8.45
C ILE A 183 15.53 2.97 7.64
N ASP A 184 16.69 2.84 8.24
CA ASP A 184 17.81 2.07 7.66
C ASP A 184 17.41 0.59 7.63
N ALA A 185 17.36 0.02 6.43
CA ALA A 185 16.85 -1.31 6.23
C ALA A 185 17.86 -2.44 6.58
N LYS A 186 19.08 -2.10 7.05
CA LYS A 186 20.04 -3.04 7.59
C LYS A 186 19.89 -3.16 9.10
N SER A 187 19.81 -2.04 9.80
CA SER A 187 19.72 -1.98 11.26
C SER A 187 18.29 -1.96 11.79
N TYR A 188 17.31 -1.69 10.93
CA TYR A 188 15.91 -1.48 11.27
C TYR A 188 15.69 -0.34 12.30
N LYS A 189 16.51 0.69 12.20
CA LYS A 189 16.42 1.87 13.06
C LYS A 189 16.01 3.10 12.26
N VAL A 190 15.25 3.99 12.90
CA VAL A 190 15.02 5.33 12.35
C VAL A 190 16.33 6.10 12.44
N VAL A 191 16.85 6.53 11.30
CA VAL A 191 18.14 7.23 11.18
C VAL A 191 17.99 8.71 10.83
N LYS A 192 16.83 9.10 10.30
CA LYS A 192 16.54 10.47 9.90
C LYS A 192 15.03 10.72 9.91
N THR A 193 14.64 11.98 10.04
CA THR A 193 13.25 12.42 9.89
C THR A 193 13.24 13.71 9.09
N PHE A 194 12.28 13.84 8.19
CA PHE A 194 11.97 15.06 7.45
C PHE A 194 10.67 15.66 7.96
N ASP A 195 10.63 16.95 8.16
CA ASP A 195 9.40 17.66 8.46
C ASP A 195 8.60 17.91 7.17
N THR A 196 7.29 17.77 7.27
CA THR A 196 6.32 18.07 6.23
C THR A 196 5.13 18.82 6.87
N PRO A 197 4.25 19.44 6.10
CA PRO A 197 2.94 19.81 6.65
C PRO A 197 2.20 18.57 7.18
N THR A 198 1.23 18.79 8.04
CA THR A 198 0.40 17.69 8.58
C THR A 198 -0.36 16.96 7.49
N HIS A 199 -0.63 15.68 7.70
CA HIS A 199 -1.31 14.75 6.80
C HIS A 199 -0.51 14.32 5.56
N PRO A 200 0.83 14.04 5.66
CA PRO A 200 1.52 13.30 4.61
C PRO A 200 0.80 11.97 4.38
N ASN A 201 0.55 11.65 3.11
CA ASN A 201 -0.37 10.55 2.77
C ASN A 201 0.28 9.43 1.96
N SER A 202 0.79 9.76 0.77
CA SER A 202 1.38 8.77 -0.14
C SER A 202 2.82 9.14 -0.46
N LEU A 203 3.60 8.15 -0.83
CA LEU A 203 5.03 8.27 -1.15
C LEU A 203 5.28 7.77 -2.57
N ALA A 204 6.17 8.44 -3.28
CA ALA A 204 6.70 7.98 -4.55
C ALA A 204 8.18 8.36 -4.68
N LEU A 205 8.96 7.54 -5.38
CA LEU A 205 10.36 7.82 -5.68
C LEU A 205 10.53 8.28 -7.12
N SER A 206 11.53 9.13 -7.36
CA SER A 206 12.08 9.30 -8.70
C SER A 206 12.71 7.98 -9.18
N ALA A 207 12.80 7.80 -10.49
CA ALA A 207 13.36 6.59 -11.09
C ALA A 207 14.80 6.26 -10.64
N ASP A 208 15.59 7.29 -10.30
CA ASP A 208 16.95 7.15 -9.80
C ASP A 208 17.04 6.96 -8.27
N GLY A 209 15.90 6.97 -7.58
CA GLY A 209 15.82 6.81 -6.11
C GLY A 209 16.39 7.98 -5.31
N LYS A 210 16.69 9.14 -5.93
CA LYS A 210 17.31 10.29 -5.27
C LYS A 210 16.32 11.34 -4.78
N THR A 211 15.08 11.25 -5.21
CA THR A 211 14.02 12.17 -4.80
C THR A 211 12.83 11.40 -4.27
N LEU A 212 12.35 11.81 -3.11
CA LEU A 212 11.11 11.34 -2.53
C LEU A 212 10.02 12.40 -2.73
N TYR A 213 8.90 11.99 -3.32
CA TYR A 213 7.69 12.80 -3.42
C TYR A 213 6.71 12.36 -2.35
N VAL A 214 6.14 13.33 -1.64
CA VAL A 214 5.18 13.10 -0.56
C VAL A 214 3.91 13.88 -0.88
N SER A 215 2.79 13.19 -1.08
CA SER A 215 1.50 13.89 -1.16
C SER A 215 1.03 14.28 0.24
N VAL A 216 0.55 15.49 0.39
CA VAL A 216 0.04 16.03 1.65
C VAL A 216 -1.40 16.43 1.47
N LYS A 217 -2.29 15.76 2.20
CA LYS A 217 -3.72 16.05 2.15
C LYS A 217 -4.08 17.28 2.95
N GLN A 218 -4.90 18.14 2.37
CA GLN A 218 -5.49 19.23 3.10
C GLN A 218 -6.55 18.73 4.10
N LYS A 219 -6.63 19.41 5.23
CA LYS A 219 -7.60 19.06 6.27
C LYS A 219 -9.01 19.33 5.78
N SER A 220 -9.82 18.29 5.73
CA SER A 220 -11.24 18.38 5.40
C SER A 220 -12.06 17.53 6.35
N THR A 221 -13.32 17.90 6.54
CA THR A 221 -14.32 17.15 7.32
C THR A 221 -15.53 16.87 6.45
N LYS A 222 -16.48 16.08 6.95
CA LYS A 222 -17.76 15.86 6.25
C LYS A 222 -18.58 17.15 6.07
N GLN A 223 -18.36 18.15 6.93
CA GLN A 223 -19.07 19.42 6.94
C GLN A 223 -18.30 20.56 6.28
N GLN A 224 -16.99 20.38 6.09
CA GLN A 224 -16.11 21.44 5.57
C GLN A 224 -15.13 20.85 4.58
N GLU A 225 -15.25 21.26 3.32
CA GLU A 225 -14.27 20.94 2.28
C GLU A 225 -12.93 21.64 2.54
N ALA A 226 -11.87 21.09 1.98
CA ALA A 226 -10.56 21.72 2.01
C ALA A 226 -10.61 23.06 1.25
N THR A 227 -10.03 24.09 1.83
CA THR A 227 -9.98 25.44 1.23
C THR A 227 -8.86 25.60 0.21
N GLN A 228 -7.94 24.65 0.17
CA GLN A 228 -6.80 24.61 -0.75
C GLN A 228 -6.63 23.19 -1.33
N PRO A 229 -6.02 23.04 -2.52
CA PRO A 229 -5.72 21.75 -3.09
C PRO A 229 -4.68 20.99 -2.24
N ASP A 230 -4.63 19.67 -2.39
CA ASP A 230 -3.58 18.84 -1.81
C ASP A 230 -2.22 19.23 -2.38
N ASP A 231 -1.17 19.14 -1.55
CA ASP A 231 0.21 19.48 -1.93
C ASP A 231 1.01 18.25 -2.30
N VAL A 232 2.07 18.45 -3.07
CA VAL A 232 3.16 17.48 -3.27
C VAL A 232 4.48 18.08 -2.86
N ILE A 233 5.11 17.49 -1.85
CA ILE A 233 6.42 17.89 -1.37
C ILE A 233 7.48 17.05 -2.04
N ARG A 234 8.58 17.72 -2.43
CA ARG A 234 9.76 17.10 -2.99
C ARG A 234 10.90 17.14 -1.99
N ILE A 235 11.45 15.99 -1.64
CA ILE A 235 12.56 15.82 -0.71
C ILE A 235 13.75 15.25 -1.48
N ALA A 236 14.88 15.94 -1.47
CA ALA A 236 16.15 15.37 -1.94
C ALA A 236 16.69 14.41 -0.87
N LEU A 237 17.05 13.19 -1.29
CA LEU A 237 17.50 12.11 -0.43
C LEU A 237 19.03 12.03 -0.33
#